data_ac3d36527e67cc8a1aa8ed62d67cbebd
#
_entry.id   ac3d36527e67cc8a1aa8ed62d67cbebd
#
_cell.length_a   1.000
_cell.length_b   1.000
_cell.length_c   1.000
_cell.angle_alpha   90.00
_cell.angle_beta   90.00
_cell.angle_gamma   90.00
#
_symmetry.space_group_name_H-M   'P 1'
#
loop_
_entity.id
_entity.type
_entity.pdbx_description
1 polymer ?
#
loop_
_entity_poly.entity_id
_entity_poly.type
_entity_poly.pdbx_seq_one_letter_code
_entity_poly.pdbx_strand_id
1 'polypeptide(L)'
;MTSEQLFYDKKTGFDRLTDEDKQGIQTYAESYKKFLDEAKTERDAVVEIARMAEEHGFRAWTRDDTLRAGDKIYRINRHKGIMLAVIGQKSLAEGVRLTAAHLDAPRVDIRTVPLYEDNGMAFFKTHYYGGIKKYQWTAIPLELRGVVCVCENGEVKRVKVRVGDKPGDPKFVITDLLPHLASDQMSRKATEVVKGEGLNILVGSVPSETVDEMCSEKIKLAVMEHLNREYGMTEADFLSAELCCVPAFGACDIGFDRSFVGAYGHDDRVCSYPAATSLFDLTETPEHTGVCLLVDKEEIGSDGVTGMQSHAFDTFMADLCRAQDVLLDECFENSVCLSADVCNAFDPNYPEVSEKRNDARANCGFALVKYTGARGKSGTSDATAELMARIRCIFDKAGIIWQTGQLGRVDQGGGGTVAMYLANRNIDTVDAGVPVLSMHAPFECIAKLDLYMAYKGFGAFYKD
;
A
#
# COMPACT_ATOMS: atom_id res chain seq x y z
N MET A 1 -12.27 -31.21 -28.94
CA MET A 1 -12.14 -29.98 -28.13
C MET A 1 -13.18 -28.96 -28.63
N THR A 2 -13.93 -28.38 -27.71
CA THR A 2 -14.88 -27.29 -28.01
C THR A 2 -14.16 -25.96 -28.09
N SER A 3 -14.80 -24.93 -28.65
CA SER A 3 -14.25 -23.56 -28.63
C SER A 3 -13.99 -23.07 -27.22
N GLU A 4 -14.80 -23.44 -26.23
CA GLU A 4 -14.57 -23.11 -24.80
C GLU A 4 -13.29 -23.74 -24.24
N GLN A 5 -12.85 -24.88 -24.75
CA GLN A 5 -11.60 -25.54 -24.36
C GLN A 5 -10.37 -24.93 -25.06
N LEU A 6 -10.58 -24.22 -26.17
CA LEU A 6 -9.50 -23.67 -27.00
C LEU A 6 -9.30 -22.18 -26.79
N PHE A 7 -10.34 -21.46 -26.39
CA PHE A 7 -10.29 -20.00 -26.26
C PHE A 7 -10.10 -19.59 -24.81
N TYR A 8 -9.21 -18.62 -24.59
CA TYR A 8 -9.16 -17.89 -23.32
C TYR A 8 -10.18 -16.76 -23.35
N ASP A 9 -11.17 -16.82 -22.46
CA ASP A 9 -12.20 -15.79 -22.31
C ASP A 9 -12.25 -15.29 -20.87
N LYS A 10 -12.17 -13.97 -20.70
CA LYS A 10 -12.32 -13.30 -19.40
C LYS A 10 -13.80 -13.26 -19.03
N LYS A 11 -14.29 -14.32 -18.40
CA LYS A 11 -15.66 -14.37 -17.86
C LYS A 11 -15.75 -13.66 -16.53
N THR A 12 -16.92 -13.12 -16.23
CA THR A 12 -17.22 -12.62 -14.88
C THR A 12 -17.05 -13.75 -13.86
N GLY A 13 -16.50 -13.40 -12.71
CA GLY A 13 -16.32 -14.36 -11.61
C GLY A 13 -17.63 -14.83 -11.00
N PHE A 14 -18.71 -14.04 -11.10
CA PHE A 14 -19.99 -14.36 -10.48
C PHE A 14 -20.58 -15.70 -10.92
N ASP A 15 -20.35 -16.13 -12.17
CA ASP A 15 -20.82 -17.41 -12.70
C ASP A 15 -20.05 -18.62 -12.15
N ARG A 16 -18.94 -18.40 -11.45
CA ARG A 16 -18.01 -19.42 -10.96
C ARG A 16 -17.95 -19.51 -9.42
N LEU A 17 -18.62 -18.58 -8.71
CA LEU A 17 -18.62 -18.52 -7.25
C LEU A 17 -19.42 -19.67 -6.64
N THR A 18 -18.84 -20.32 -5.64
CA THR A 18 -19.58 -21.18 -4.72
C THR A 18 -20.39 -20.35 -3.72
N ASP A 19 -21.31 -20.97 -2.98
CA ASP A 19 -22.05 -20.26 -1.94
C ASP A 19 -21.15 -19.86 -0.77
N GLU A 20 -20.10 -20.64 -0.49
CA GLU A 20 -19.06 -20.30 0.47
C GLU A 20 -18.27 -19.05 0.03
N ASP A 21 -17.90 -18.95 -1.25
CA ASP A 21 -17.23 -17.77 -1.80
C ASP A 21 -18.10 -16.52 -1.65
N LYS A 22 -19.40 -16.58 -1.93
CA LYS A 22 -20.32 -15.44 -1.80
C LYS A 22 -20.37 -14.90 -0.36
N GLN A 23 -20.37 -15.79 0.63
CA GLN A 23 -20.33 -15.41 2.04
C GLN A 23 -18.94 -14.89 2.44
N GLY A 24 -17.88 -15.57 1.99
CA GLY A 24 -16.49 -15.22 2.24
C GLY A 24 -16.15 -13.82 1.72
N ILE A 25 -16.57 -13.48 0.49
CA ILE A 25 -16.38 -12.17 -0.13
C ILE A 25 -16.88 -11.04 0.77
N GLN A 26 -18.10 -11.14 1.31
CA GLN A 26 -18.67 -10.09 2.15
C GLN A 26 -17.92 -9.99 3.49
N THR A 27 -17.72 -11.11 4.17
CA THR A 27 -17.02 -11.14 5.48
C THR A 27 -15.60 -10.60 5.38
N TYR A 28 -14.86 -11.02 4.34
CA TYR A 28 -13.49 -10.61 4.12
C TYR A 28 -13.39 -9.11 3.78
N ALA A 29 -14.30 -8.61 2.94
CA ALA A 29 -14.35 -7.19 2.61
C ALA A 29 -14.66 -6.30 3.84
N GLU A 30 -15.51 -6.76 4.78
CA GLU A 30 -15.75 -6.01 6.02
C GLU A 30 -14.50 -5.93 6.91
N SER A 31 -13.73 -7.00 7.00
CA SER A 31 -12.45 -7.00 7.72
C SER A 31 -11.42 -6.10 7.05
N TYR A 32 -11.36 -6.13 5.74
CA TYR A 32 -10.46 -5.27 4.95
C TYR A 32 -10.81 -3.78 5.09
N LYS A 33 -12.09 -3.40 5.08
CA LYS A 33 -12.52 -2.00 5.30
C LYS A 33 -12.04 -1.48 6.67
N LYS A 34 -12.14 -2.30 7.73
CA LYS A 34 -11.62 -1.94 9.06
C LYS A 34 -10.11 -1.73 9.05
N PHE A 35 -9.38 -2.61 8.36
CA PHE A 35 -7.94 -2.46 8.19
C PHE A 35 -7.58 -1.14 7.48
N LEU A 36 -8.29 -0.79 6.39
CA LEU A 36 -8.04 0.46 5.66
C LEU A 36 -8.26 1.71 6.52
N ASP A 37 -9.27 1.72 7.35
CA ASP A 37 -9.59 2.85 8.24
C ASP A 37 -8.50 3.07 9.30
N GLU A 38 -7.90 2.01 9.80
CA GLU A 38 -6.78 2.08 10.75
C GLU A 38 -5.43 2.33 10.07
N ALA A 39 -5.18 1.70 8.93
CA ALA A 39 -3.89 1.62 8.25
C ALA A 39 -3.74 2.67 7.12
N LYS A 40 -3.98 3.95 7.38
CA LYS A 40 -3.90 5.01 6.36
C LYS A 40 -2.47 5.47 6.02
N THR A 41 -1.48 5.08 6.81
CA THR A 41 -0.06 5.29 6.51
C THR A 41 0.69 3.97 6.61
N GLU A 42 1.89 3.89 6.01
CA GLU A 42 2.75 2.72 6.12
C GLU A 42 3.09 2.38 7.58
N ARG A 43 3.23 3.40 8.45
CA ARG A 43 3.47 3.20 9.88
C ARG A 43 2.26 2.61 10.61
N ASP A 44 1.06 3.10 10.28
CA ASP A 44 -0.17 2.56 10.83
C ASP A 44 -0.40 1.13 10.34
N ALA A 45 -0.12 0.86 9.05
CA ALA A 45 -0.24 -0.48 8.46
C ALA A 45 0.69 -1.49 9.13
N VAL A 46 1.95 -1.13 9.39
CA VAL A 46 2.90 -2.00 10.12
C VAL A 46 2.41 -2.33 11.52
N VAL A 47 1.86 -1.34 12.24
CA VAL A 47 1.33 -1.55 13.59
C VAL A 47 0.14 -2.50 13.57
N GLU A 48 -0.79 -2.31 12.64
CA GLU A 48 -1.99 -3.13 12.53
C GLU A 48 -1.68 -4.55 12.07
N ILE A 49 -0.81 -4.71 11.07
CA ILE A 49 -0.37 -6.05 10.60
C ILE A 49 0.37 -6.80 11.71
N ALA A 50 1.25 -6.13 12.48
CA ALA A 50 1.95 -6.76 13.60
C ALA A 50 0.95 -7.20 14.69
N ARG A 51 -0.04 -6.38 15.04
CA ARG A 51 -1.10 -6.72 15.98
C ARG A 51 -1.89 -7.95 15.52
N MET A 52 -2.30 -7.95 14.24
CA MET A 52 -3.02 -9.09 13.65
C MET A 52 -2.15 -10.35 13.62
N ALA A 53 -0.87 -10.22 13.29
CA ALA A 53 0.08 -11.33 13.31
C ALA A 53 0.21 -11.95 14.70
N GLU A 54 0.32 -11.13 15.75
CA GLU A 54 0.39 -11.60 17.14
C GLU A 54 -0.88 -12.36 17.56
N GLU A 55 -2.06 -11.91 17.14
CA GLU A 55 -3.34 -12.60 17.36
C GLU A 55 -3.39 -13.99 16.66
N HIS A 56 -2.59 -14.20 15.60
CA HIS A 56 -2.47 -15.47 14.88
C HIS A 56 -1.23 -16.29 15.29
N GLY A 57 -0.60 -15.92 16.44
CA GLY A 57 0.50 -16.68 17.02
C GLY A 57 1.89 -16.36 16.46
N PHE A 58 2.02 -15.28 15.70
CA PHE A 58 3.32 -14.79 15.31
C PHE A 58 4.01 -14.10 16.48
N ARG A 59 5.33 -14.18 16.52
CA ARG A 59 6.17 -13.48 17.50
C ARG A 59 7.25 -12.64 16.83
N ALA A 60 7.63 -11.56 17.45
CA ALA A 60 8.81 -10.82 17.04
C ALA A 60 10.04 -11.75 17.15
N TRP A 61 10.90 -11.69 16.12
CA TRP A 61 12.04 -12.58 16.01
C TRP A 61 13.35 -11.82 15.84
N THR A 62 14.39 -12.32 16.49
CA THR A 62 15.77 -11.84 16.39
C THR A 62 16.69 -12.98 15.93
N ARG A 63 17.89 -12.62 15.43
CA ARG A 63 18.86 -13.60 14.91
C ARG A 63 19.40 -14.59 15.94
N ASP A 64 19.19 -14.30 17.23
CA ASP A 64 19.67 -15.15 18.34
C ASP A 64 18.63 -16.22 18.74
N ASP A 65 17.40 -16.11 18.20
CA ASP A 65 16.34 -17.08 18.45
C ASP A 65 16.48 -18.31 17.56
N THR A 66 16.24 -19.48 18.11
CA THR A 66 16.16 -20.73 17.34
C THR A 66 14.89 -20.78 16.50
N LEU A 67 14.95 -21.47 15.36
CA LEU A 67 13.82 -21.67 14.45
C LEU A 67 13.51 -23.15 14.28
N ARG A 68 12.21 -23.47 14.22
CA ARG A 68 11.69 -24.81 13.96
C ARG A 68 10.56 -24.73 12.92
N ALA A 69 10.34 -25.81 12.21
CA ALA A 69 9.19 -25.95 11.31
C ALA A 69 7.88 -25.65 12.08
N GLY A 70 7.04 -24.82 11.51
CA GLY A 70 5.80 -24.33 12.11
C GLY A 70 5.93 -23.03 12.91
N ASP A 71 7.16 -22.54 13.19
CA ASP A 71 7.34 -21.24 13.85
C ASP A 71 6.77 -20.12 12.99
N LYS A 72 5.97 -19.24 13.62
CA LYS A 72 5.38 -18.04 13.05
C LYS A 72 6.12 -16.83 13.60
N ILE A 73 6.83 -16.09 12.75
CA ILE A 73 7.72 -15.01 13.16
C ILE A 73 7.53 -13.75 12.32
N TYR A 74 7.88 -12.60 12.91
CA TYR A 74 7.97 -11.36 12.17
C TYR A 74 9.16 -10.50 12.61
N ARG A 75 9.58 -9.59 11.71
CA ARG A 75 10.57 -8.54 11.98
C ARG A 75 10.11 -7.22 11.37
N ILE A 76 10.08 -6.16 12.17
CA ILE A 76 9.75 -4.81 11.72
C ILE A 76 11.01 -4.08 11.26
N ASN A 77 10.96 -3.48 10.06
CA ASN A 77 12.00 -2.62 9.55
C ASN A 77 11.66 -1.15 9.78
N ARG A 78 12.31 -0.52 10.76
CA ARG A 78 12.24 0.93 11.08
C ARG A 78 10.80 1.48 11.18
N HIS A 79 9.86 0.65 11.64
CA HIS A 79 8.43 0.96 11.77
C HIS A 79 7.69 1.30 10.48
N LYS A 80 8.27 1.01 9.30
CA LYS A 80 7.71 1.37 7.98
C LYS A 80 7.63 0.18 7.02
N GLY A 81 8.14 -0.96 7.42
CA GLY A 81 8.00 -2.22 6.71
C GLY A 81 7.99 -3.37 7.70
N ILE A 82 7.47 -4.52 7.30
CA ILE A 82 7.40 -5.74 8.11
C ILE A 82 7.64 -6.97 7.23
N MET A 83 8.40 -7.90 7.75
CA MET A 83 8.68 -9.21 7.15
C MET A 83 8.11 -10.28 8.06
N LEU A 84 7.28 -11.14 7.52
CA LEU A 84 6.61 -12.23 8.24
C LEU A 84 7.05 -13.55 7.63
N ALA A 85 7.20 -14.59 8.45
CA ALA A 85 7.49 -15.92 7.94
C ALA A 85 6.79 -17.02 8.76
N VAL A 86 6.33 -18.06 8.07
CA VAL A 86 5.95 -19.34 8.64
C VAL A 86 6.97 -20.36 8.18
N ILE A 87 7.76 -20.90 9.10
CA ILE A 87 8.87 -21.79 8.79
C ILE A 87 8.34 -23.13 8.29
N GLY A 88 8.76 -23.53 7.09
CA GLY A 88 8.35 -24.77 6.42
C GLY A 88 9.02 -26.01 6.95
N GLN A 89 8.61 -27.17 6.40
CA GLN A 89 9.21 -28.47 6.71
C GLN A 89 10.52 -28.70 5.96
N LYS A 90 10.64 -28.15 4.74
CA LYS A 90 11.84 -28.21 3.90
C LYS A 90 12.89 -27.21 4.33
N SER A 91 14.13 -27.53 3.99
CA SER A 91 15.26 -26.61 4.14
C SER A 91 15.07 -25.35 3.30
N LEU A 92 15.57 -24.21 3.79
CA LEU A 92 15.64 -22.99 3.01
C LEU A 92 16.50 -23.10 1.73
N ALA A 93 17.38 -24.12 1.65
CA ALA A 93 18.08 -24.45 0.41
C ALA A 93 17.14 -24.83 -0.75
N GLU A 94 15.93 -25.32 -0.46
CA GLU A 94 14.89 -25.60 -1.46
C GLU A 94 14.01 -24.37 -1.78
N GLY A 95 14.40 -23.20 -1.30
CA GLY A 95 13.74 -21.91 -1.53
C GLY A 95 12.48 -21.69 -0.70
N VAL A 96 11.96 -20.47 -0.80
CA VAL A 96 10.76 -20.02 -0.09
C VAL A 96 9.61 -19.69 -1.04
N ARG A 97 8.39 -19.63 -0.52
CA ARG A 97 7.22 -19.05 -1.19
C ARG A 97 7.06 -17.62 -0.68
N LEU A 98 7.50 -16.66 -1.48
CA LEU A 98 7.55 -15.25 -1.13
C LEU A 98 6.38 -14.49 -1.74
N THR A 99 5.69 -13.69 -0.93
CA THR A 99 4.86 -12.59 -1.44
C THR A 99 5.50 -11.27 -1.06
N ALA A 100 5.43 -10.27 -1.93
CA ALA A 100 5.96 -8.95 -1.67
C ALA A 100 4.96 -7.88 -2.12
N ALA A 101 4.72 -6.89 -1.27
CA ALA A 101 3.78 -5.79 -1.52
C ALA A 101 4.31 -4.52 -0.86
N HIS A 102 3.74 -3.34 -1.19
CA HIS A 102 4.09 -2.13 -0.48
C HIS A 102 2.97 -1.64 0.45
N LEU A 103 3.32 -0.74 1.38
CA LEU A 103 2.42 -0.21 2.40
C LEU A 103 2.18 1.29 2.26
N ASP A 104 3.09 2.00 1.59
CA ASP A 104 2.94 3.41 1.30
C ASP A 104 1.86 3.65 0.23
N ALA A 105 1.34 4.85 0.17
CA ALA A 105 0.36 5.29 -0.82
C ALA A 105 0.56 6.79 -1.09
N PRO A 106 0.16 7.30 -2.27
CA PRO A 106 0.28 8.71 -2.61
C PRO A 106 -0.44 9.61 -1.60
N ARG A 107 0.18 10.69 -1.18
CA ARG A 107 -0.31 11.58 -0.12
C ARG A 107 0.29 12.98 -0.18
N VAL A 108 0.00 13.79 0.84
CA VAL A 108 0.56 15.14 1.01
C VAL A 108 1.35 15.19 2.32
N ASP A 109 2.68 15.18 2.22
CA ASP A 109 3.59 15.25 3.38
C ASP A 109 3.76 16.69 3.86
N ILE A 110 3.86 16.87 5.18
CA ILE A 110 4.17 18.16 5.82
C ILE A 110 5.66 18.42 5.69
N ARG A 111 6.05 19.64 5.28
CA ARG A 111 7.47 20.02 5.16
C ARG A 111 8.15 20.19 6.52
N THR A 112 9.48 20.25 6.50
CA THR A 112 10.32 20.39 7.71
C THR A 112 10.20 21.75 8.40
N VAL A 113 9.80 22.82 7.70
CA VAL A 113 9.43 24.13 8.27
C VAL A 113 8.07 24.51 7.67
N PRO A 114 6.98 23.97 8.22
CA PRO A 114 5.70 24.02 7.51
C PRO A 114 4.82 25.18 7.89
N LEU A 115 4.84 25.60 9.16
CA LEU A 115 3.82 26.49 9.73
C LEU A 115 4.10 27.94 9.42
N TYR A 116 3.12 28.62 8.83
CA TYR A 116 3.15 30.06 8.60
C TYR A 116 1.75 30.65 8.75
N GLU A 117 1.71 31.95 9.02
CA GLU A 117 0.50 32.77 9.09
C GLU A 117 0.48 33.75 7.93
N ASP A 118 -0.66 33.90 7.26
CA ASP A 118 -0.88 34.93 6.24
C ASP A 118 -2.35 35.34 6.21
N ASN A 119 -2.61 36.64 6.14
CA ASN A 119 -3.95 37.24 6.03
C ASN A 119 -4.98 36.66 7.02
N GLY A 120 -4.60 36.49 8.28
CA GLY A 120 -5.51 36.00 9.33
C GLY A 120 -5.81 34.53 9.30
N MET A 121 -4.96 33.73 8.64
CA MET A 121 -5.06 32.27 8.57
C MET A 121 -3.67 31.65 8.75
N ALA A 122 -3.64 30.47 9.40
CA ALA A 122 -2.43 29.66 9.52
C ALA A 122 -2.52 28.45 8.58
N PHE A 123 -1.39 28.12 7.98
CA PHE A 123 -1.25 27.04 7.02
C PHE A 123 -0.04 26.17 7.30
N PHE A 124 -0.11 24.88 6.88
CA PHE A 124 1.07 24.05 6.70
C PHE A 124 1.51 24.02 5.23
N LYS A 125 2.79 24.28 5.00
CA LYS A 125 3.47 23.97 3.73
C LYS A 125 3.63 22.48 3.56
N THR A 126 3.40 22.00 2.34
CA THR A 126 3.44 20.58 2.04
C THR A 126 4.35 20.25 0.86
N HIS A 127 4.60 18.95 0.70
CA HIS A 127 5.15 18.35 -0.51
C HIS A 127 4.33 17.12 -0.83
N TYR A 128 3.85 16.96 -2.07
CA TYR A 128 3.16 15.74 -2.44
C TYR A 128 4.14 14.56 -2.55
N TYR A 129 3.65 13.38 -2.24
CA TYR A 129 4.35 12.10 -2.25
C TYR A 129 3.70 11.18 -3.28
N GLY A 130 4.51 10.55 -4.17
CA GLY A 130 4.02 9.71 -5.24
C GLY A 130 3.37 10.45 -6.41
N GLY A 131 2.78 9.70 -7.32
CA GLY A 131 2.19 10.20 -8.55
C GLY A 131 0.73 10.62 -8.41
N ILE A 132 0.44 11.88 -8.02
CA ILE A 132 -0.92 12.38 -7.83
C ILE A 132 -1.39 13.33 -8.94
N LYS A 133 -2.70 13.32 -9.21
CA LYS A 133 -3.40 14.43 -9.89
C LYS A 133 -3.76 15.48 -8.84
N LYS A 134 -2.94 16.52 -8.72
CA LYS A 134 -3.01 17.51 -7.63
C LYS A 134 -4.40 18.13 -7.42
N TYR A 135 -5.17 18.33 -8.49
CA TYR A 135 -6.51 18.90 -8.42
C TYR A 135 -7.53 18.01 -7.68
N GLN A 136 -7.27 16.71 -7.56
CA GLN A 136 -8.14 15.81 -6.80
C GLN A 136 -7.99 15.96 -5.28
N TRP A 137 -6.93 16.62 -4.83
CA TRP A 137 -6.61 16.79 -3.41
C TRP A 137 -7.09 18.12 -2.81
N THR A 138 -7.62 19.01 -3.63
CA THR A 138 -8.26 20.25 -3.18
C THR A 138 -9.72 20.02 -2.80
N ALA A 139 -10.22 20.83 -1.86
CA ALA A 139 -11.62 20.86 -1.43
C ALA A 139 -12.19 19.53 -0.88
N ILE A 140 -11.33 18.64 -0.40
CA ILE A 140 -11.73 17.42 0.29
C ILE A 140 -11.30 17.46 1.77
N PRO A 141 -12.03 16.81 2.69
CA PRO A 141 -11.62 16.72 4.08
C PRO A 141 -10.38 15.83 4.22
N LEU A 142 -9.39 16.33 4.96
CA LEU A 142 -8.14 15.65 5.25
C LEU A 142 -7.98 15.45 6.76
N GLU A 143 -7.24 14.42 7.15
CA GLU A 143 -6.79 14.15 8.51
C GLU A 143 -5.26 14.16 8.58
N LEU A 144 -4.70 14.57 9.71
CA LEU A 144 -3.26 14.61 9.97
C LEU A 144 -2.81 13.35 10.68
N ARG A 145 -1.83 12.67 10.13
CA ARG A 145 -1.25 11.43 10.69
C ARG A 145 0.28 11.46 10.66
N GLY A 146 0.87 10.67 11.53
CA GLY A 146 2.31 10.40 11.52
C GLY A 146 2.94 10.40 12.91
N VAL A 147 4.22 10.75 12.95
CA VAL A 147 5.02 10.77 14.18
C VAL A 147 5.90 12.02 14.23
N VAL A 148 6.16 12.47 15.45
CA VAL A 148 7.17 13.48 15.77
C VAL A 148 8.17 12.87 16.74
N CYS A 149 9.45 13.05 16.51
CA CYS A 149 10.49 12.68 17.46
C CYS A 149 10.93 13.94 18.22
N VAL A 150 10.51 14.04 19.47
CA VAL A 150 10.84 15.14 20.38
C VAL A 150 12.13 14.78 21.13
N CYS A 151 13.06 15.74 21.21
CA CYS A 151 14.27 15.56 22.01
C CYS A 151 14.07 16.19 23.39
N GLU A 152 13.98 15.35 24.42
CA GLU A 152 13.78 15.77 25.80
C GLU A 152 14.93 15.25 26.65
N ASN A 153 15.68 16.16 27.32
CA ASN A 153 16.83 15.83 28.19
C ASN A 153 17.93 14.95 27.50
N GLY A 154 18.08 15.09 26.18
CA GLY A 154 19.05 14.30 25.40
C GLY A 154 18.55 12.91 24.97
N GLU A 155 17.31 12.58 25.28
CA GLU A 155 16.65 11.36 24.85
C GLU A 155 15.63 11.66 23.73
N VAL A 156 15.53 10.76 22.76
CA VAL A 156 14.55 10.84 21.66
C VAL A 156 13.28 10.10 22.04
N LYS A 157 12.18 10.84 22.16
CA LYS A 157 10.85 10.30 22.39
C LYS A 157 10.01 10.39 21.13
N ARG A 158 9.50 9.26 20.66
CA ARG A 158 8.57 9.22 19.51
C ARG A 158 7.14 9.44 19.99
N VAL A 159 6.49 10.47 19.45
CA VAL A 159 5.09 10.81 19.73
C VAL A 159 4.25 10.57 18.50
N LYS A 160 3.19 9.76 18.62
CA LYS A 160 2.22 9.53 17.55
C LYS A 160 1.28 10.73 17.46
N VAL A 161 1.11 11.26 16.25
CA VAL A 161 0.16 12.34 15.94
C VAL A 161 -0.96 11.76 15.09
N ARG A 162 -2.20 11.97 15.52
CA ARG A 162 -3.39 11.51 14.82
C ARG A 162 -4.54 12.47 15.12
N VAL A 163 -4.97 13.25 14.12
CA VAL A 163 -6.02 14.25 14.25
C VAL A 163 -6.95 14.17 13.07
N GLY A 164 -8.23 14.01 13.33
CA GLY A 164 -9.23 13.98 12.26
C GLY A 164 -9.78 12.59 11.96
N ASP A 165 -9.38 11.58 12.69
CA ASP A 165 -9.84 10.19 12.50
C ASP A 165 -11.09 9.84 13.32
N LYS A 166 -11.36 10.59 14.40
CA LYS A 166 -12.51 10.32 15.27
C LYS A 166 -13.71 11.22 14.96
N PRO A 167 -14.93 10.78 15.26
CA PRO A 167 -16.09 11.64 15.24
C PRO A 167 -15.90 12.86 16.18
N GLY A 168 -16.10 14.07 15.63
CA GLY A 168 -15.92 15.30 16.37
C GLY A 168 -14.53 15.93 16.27
N ASP A 169 -13.54 15.21 15.80
CA ASP A 169 -12.22 15.79 15.52
C ASP A 169 -12.28 16.85 14.41
N PRO A 170 -11.43 17.87 14.46
CA PRO A 170 -11.29 18.81 13.36
C PRO A 170 -10.75 18.11 12.13
N LYS A 171 -11.17 18.57 10.96
CA LYS A 171 -10.62 18.14 9.67
C LYS A 171 -9.81 19.30 9.07
N PHE A 172 -8.95 18.96 8.13
CA PHE A 172 -8.12 19.91 7.40
C PHE A 172 -8.55 19.96 5.94
N VAL A 173 -8.14 21.01 5.22
CA VAL A 173 -8.49 21.17 3.81
C VAL A 173 -7.42 21.95 3.07
N ILE A 174 -7.18 21.58 1.82
CA ILE A 174 -6.49 22.40 0.83
C ILE A 174 -7.58 23.17 0.09
N THR A 175 -7.60 24.50 0.20
CA THR A 175 -8.62 25.33 -0.44
C THR A 175 -8.43 25.38 -1.96
N ASP A 176 -9.51 25.64 -2.70
CA ASP A 176 -9.48 25.87 -4.14
C ASP A 176 -10.20 27.17 -4.48
N LEU A 177 -9.97 27.70 -5.67
CA LEU A 177 -10.66 28.89 -6.14
C LEU A 177 -12.14 28.62 -6.43
N LEU A 178 -12.98 29.59 -6.09
CA LEU A 178 -14.37 29.57 -6.55
C LEU A 178 -14.45 29.80 -8.07
N PRO A 179 -15.47 29.24 -8.75
CA PRO A 179 -15.57 29.31 -10.21
C PRO A 179 -15.52 30.72 -10.79
N HIS A 180 -16.07 31.70 -10.08
CA HIS A 180 -16.11 33.09 -10.53
C HIS A 180 -14.75 33.80 -10.60
N LEU A 181 -13.74 33.28 -9.92
CA LEU A 181 -12.35 33.79 -9.95
C LEU A 181 -11.38 32.84 -10.65
N ALA A 182 -11.84 31.69 -11.15
CA ALA A 182 -11.01 30.61 -11.66
C ALA A 182 -10.72 30.68 -13.17
N SER A 183 -11.07 31.76 -13.89
CA SER A 183 -10.92 31.85 -15.35
C SER A 183 -9.50 31.52 -15.81
N ASP A 184 -8.49 32.12 -15.22
CA ASP A 184 -7.09 31.89 -15.57
C ASP A 184 -6.63 30.48 -15.14
N GLN A 185 -7.08 30.01 -13.97
CA GLN A 185 -6.82 28.65 -13.50
C GLN A 185 -7.34 27.60 -14.48
N MET A 186 -8.60 27.74 -14.89
CA MET A 186 -9.29 26.80 -15.79
C MET A 186 -8.72 26.78 -17.21
N SER A 187 -8.01 27.83 -17.63
CA SER A 187 -7.33 27.88 -18.93
C SER A 187 -6.00 27.12 -18.97
N ARG A 188 -5.48 26.70 -17.83
CA ARG A 188 -4.20 25.99 -17.70
C ARG A 188 -4.35 24.51 -18.07
N LYS A 189 -3.21 23.85 -18.37
CA LYS A 189 -3.20 22.38 -18.49
C LYS A 189 -3.59 21.75 -17.13
N ALA A 190 -4.25 20.60 -17.15
CA ALA A 190 -4.67 19.89 -15.94
C ALA A 190 -3.53 19.67 -14.92
N THR A 191 -2.29 19.46 -15.38
CA THR A 191 -1.09 19.34 -14.54
C THR A 191 -0.70 20.63 -13.83
N GLU A 192 -1.19 21.77 -14.28
CA GLU A 192 -0.87 23.12 -13.81
C GLU A 192 -2.04 23.82 -13.14
N VAL A 193 -3.25 23.26 -13.20
CA VAL A 193 -4.47 23.80 -12.58
C VAL A 193 -4.25 24.03 -11.09
N VAL A 194 -3.62 23.07 -10.41
CA VAL A 194 -3.12 23.21 -9.04
C VAL A 194 -1.60 23.05 -9.06
N LYS A 195 -0.89 24.06 -8.56
CA LYS A 195 0.57 24.01 -8.43
C LYS A 195 0.97 23.23 -7.19
N GLY A 196 2.09 22.49 -7.21
CA GLY A 196 2.62 21.79 -6.03
C GLY A 196 2.81 22.72 -4.82
N GLU A 197 3.36 23.92 -5.05
CA GLU A 197 3.50 24.94 -3.99
C GLU A 197 2.16 25.52 -3.48
N GLY A 198 1.06 25.24 -4.14
CA GLY A 198 -0.29 25.64 -3.74
C GLY A 198 -1.04 24.60 -2.89
N LEU A 199 -0.46 23.43 -2.66
CA LEU A 199 -1.06 22.39 -1.82
C LEU A 199 -0.87 22.70 -0.32
N ASN A 200 -1.23 23.91 0.12
CA ASN A 200 -1.09 24.33 1.52
C ASN A 200 -2.37 24.00 2.30
N ILE A 201 -2.18 23.45 3.48
CA ILE A 201 -3.29 22.95 4.32
C ILE A 201 -3.68 24.03 5.32
N LEU A 202 -4.94 24.45 5.32
CA LEU A 202 -5.50 25.37 6.30
C LEU A 202 -5.59 24.66 7.67
N VAL A 203 -4.98 25.28 8.70
CA VAL A 203 -4.87 24.70 10.05
C VAL A 203 -5.43 25.57 11.17
N GLY A 204 -5.74 26.85 10.92
CA GLY A 204 -6.31 27.73 11.95
C GLY A 204 -6.57 29.15 11.48
N SER A 205 -7.35 29.91 12.28
CA SER A 205 -7.66 31.32 12.03
C SER A 205 -7.95 32.12 13.32
N VAL A 206 -7.91 31.46 14.49
CA VAL A 206 -8.15 32.13 15.78
C VAL A 206 -6.82 32.49 16.40
N PRO A 207 -6.59 33.77 16.74
CA PRO A 207 -5.36 34.22 17.37
C PRO A 207 -5.25 33.70 18.81
N SER A 208 -4.02 33.49 19.28
CA SER A 208 -3.76 33.18 20.68
C SER A 208 -4.22 34.32 21.61
N GLU A 209 -4.77 33.93 22.76
CA GLU A 209 -5.11 34.85 23.85
C GLU A 209 -3.87 35.20 24.70
N THR A 210 -2.73 34.52 24.47
CA THR A 210 -1.48 34.80 25.19
C THR A 210 -1.01 36.20 24.90
N VAL A 211 -0.77 36.97 25.97
CA VAL A 211 -0.26 38.32 25.88
C VAL A 211 1.26 38.29 25.66
N ASP A 212 1.66 38.31 24.41
CA ASP A 212 3.05 38.45 23.97
C ASP A 212 3.12 39.60 22.96
N GLU A 213 3.63 40.76 23.44
CA GLU A 213 3.75 41.98 22.62
C GLU A 213 4.80 41.82 21.50
N MET A 214 5.72 40.89 21.63
CA MET A 214 6.78 40.62 20.64
C MET A 214 6.34 39.66 19.53
N CYS A 215 5.23 38.96 19.72
CA CYS A 215 4.72 38.03 18.72
C CYS A 215 3.73 38.70 17.76
N SER A 216 4.11 38.80 16.49
CA SER A 216 3.24 39.31 15.42
C SER A 216 2.36 38.24 14.78
N GLU A 217 2.74 36.94 14.88
CA GLU A 217 2.06 35.80 14.27
C GLU A 217 1.20 35.08 15.33
N LYS A 218 0.11 35.71 15.76
CA LYS A 218 -0.71 35.20 16.87
C LYS A 218 -1.51 33.96 16.55
N ILE A 219 -1.90 33.75 15.29
CA ILE A 219 -2.62 32.53 14.86
C ILE A 219 -1.64 31.38 14.78
N LYS A 220 -0.44 31.61 14.24
CA LYS A 220 0.64 30.62 14.28
C LYS A 220 0.96 30.21 15.72
N LEU A 221 1.03 31.18 16.64
CA LEU A 221 1.24 30.93 18.06
C LEU A 221 0.14 30.01 18.63
N ALA A 222 -1.13 30.30 18.35
CA ALA A 222 -2.26 29.47 18.82
C ALA A 222 -2.17 28.02 18.34
N VAL A 223 -1.78 27.80 17.08
CA VAL A 223 -1.55 26.45 16.54
C VAL A 223 -0.40 25.78 17.27
N MET A 224 0.71 26.46 17.51
CA MET A 224 1.86 25.91 18.24
C MET A 224 1.54 25.62 19.70
N GLU A 225 0.77 26.45 20.38
CA GLU A 225 0.28 26.19 21.75
C GLU A 225 -0.58 24.92 21.80
N HIS A 226 -1.44 24.72 20.81
CA HIS A 226 -2.23 23.51 20.70
C HIS A 226 -1.33 22.27 20.52
N LEU A 227 -0.40 22.30 19.55
CA LEU A 227 0.52 21.21 19.29
C LEU A 227 1.46 20.89 20.47
N ASN A 228 1.88 21.93 21.19
CA ASN A 228 2.69 21.77 22.39
C ASN A 228 1.89 21.12 23.52
N ARG A 229 0.66 21.57 23.77
CA ARG A 229 -0.21 21.02 24.83
C ARG A 229 -0.55 19.56 24.57
N GLU A 230 -0.88 19.17 23.33
CA GLU A 230 -1.32 17.81 22.99
C GLU A 230 -0.15 16.84 22.79
N TYR A 231 0.96 17.29 22.23
CA TYR A 231 2.06 16.44 21.79
C TYR A 231 3.42 16.79 22.40
N GLY A 232 3.53 17.88 23.18
CA GLY A 232 4.77 18.35 23.79
C GLY A 232 5.76 18.91 22.78
N MET A 233 5.35 19.19 21.53
CA MET A 233 6.25 19.62 20.46
C MET A 233 6.41 21.14 20.40
N THR A 234 7.56 21.58 19.94
CA THR A 234 7.90 22.94 19.53
C THR A 234 7.99 23.03 18.00
N GLU A 235 8.13 24.22 17.44
CA GLU A 235 8.29 24.37 15.98
C GLU A 235 9.54 23.66 15.45
N ALA A 236 10.61 23.59 16.23
CA ALA A 236 11.82 22.86 15.85
C ALA A 236 11.60 21.35 15.68
N ASP A 237 10.62 20.77 16.36
CA ASP A 237 10.34 19.34 16.29
C ASP A 237 9.74 18.92 14.94
N PHE A 238 9.26 19.86 14.11
CA PHE A 238 8.92 19.55 12.72
C PHE A 238 10.12 19.08 11.90
N LEU A 239 11.35 19.46 12.26
CA LEU A 239 12.58 18.99 11.60
C LEU A 239 12.79 17.47 11.78
N SER A 240 12.22 16.89 12.82
CA SER A 240 12.26 15.45 13.14
C SER A 240 10.87 14.81 13.12
N ALA A 241 9.98 15.32 12.28
CA ALA A 241 8.64 14.80 12.08
C ALA A 241 8.51 14.06 10.74
N GLU A 242 7.69 13.03 10.74
CA GLU A 242 7.11 12.41 9.54
C GLU A 242 5.60 12.54 9.67
N LEU A 243 5.06 13.67 9.23
CA LEU A 243 3.65 14.01 9.26
C LEU A 243 3.11 14.12 7.85
N CYS A 244 1.91 13.61 7.62
CA CYS A 244 1.22 13.73 6.34
C CYS A 244 -0.27 14.00 6.54
N CYS A 245 -0.89 14.58 5.52
CA CYS A 245 -2.34 14.63 5.43
C CYS A 245 -2.85 13.63 4.41
N VAL A 246 -3.85 12.85 4.82
CA VAL A 246 -4.52 11.84 4.03
C VAL A 246 -6.03 12.07 4.06
N PRO A 247 -6.81 11.51 3.12
CA PRO A 247 -8.27 11.66 3.12
C PRO A 247 -8.93 11.22 4.42
N ALA A 248 -9.82 12.05 4.95
CA ALA A 248 -10.47 11.86 6.25
C ALA A 248 -11.80 11.08 6.16
N PHE A 249 -12.10 10.46 5.04
CA PHE A 249 -13.25 9.57 4.90
C PHE A 249 -12.85 8.11 5.12
N GLY A 250 -13.81 7.30 5.60
CA GLY A 250 -13.63 5.87 5.80
C GLY A 250 -13.91 5.06 4.55
N ALA A 251 -13.50 3.80 4.58
CA ALA A 251 -13.81 2.81 3.57
C ALA A 251 -15.32 2.50 3.55
N CYS A 252 -15.91 2.42 2.36
CA CYS A 252 -17.34 2.19 2.20
C CYS A 252 -17.66 1.29 1.00
N ASP A 253 -18.88 0.75 1.01
CA ASP A 253 -19.40 0.01 -0.11
C ASP A 253 -19.81 0.95 -1.25
N ILE A 254 -19.54 0.56 -2.49
CA ILE A 254 -19.89 1.29 -3.70
C ILE A 254 -20.83 0.44 -4.56
N GLY A 255 -21.79 1.12 -5.18
CA GLY A 255 -22.83 0.54 -6.04
C GLY A 255 -24.08 0.12 -5.25
N PHE A 256 -25.22 0.01 -5.94
CA PHE A 256 -26.47 -0.44 -5.33
C PHE A 256 -26.40 -1.87 -4.80
N ASP A 257 -25.57 -2.70 -5.43
CA ASP A 257 -25.32 -4.09 -5.09
C ASP A 257 -24.19 -4.27 -4.08
N ARG A 258 -23.50 -3.18 -3.69
CA ARG A 258 -22.37 -3.17 -2.77
C ARG A 258 -21.23 -4.10 -3.19
N SER A 259 -21.02 -4.28 -4.49
CA SER A 259 -19.99 -5.19 -5.04
C SER A 259 -18.59 -4.62 -5.00
N PHE A 260 -18.43 -3.31 -4.78
CA PHE A 260 -17.16 -2.63 -4.69
C PHE A 260 -16.90 -2.08 -3.28
N VAL A 261 -15.61 -1.86 -2.98
CA VAL A 261 -15.13 -1.05 -1.85
C VAL A 261 -14.48 0.20 -2.41
N GLY A 262 -14.90 1.36 -1.90
CA GLY A 262 -14.25 2.64 -2.15
C GLY A 262 -13.49 3.10 -0.91
N ALA A 263 -12.22 3.47 -1.06
CA ALA A 263 -11.37 3.95 0.02
C ALA A 263 -10.13 4.67 -0.50
N TYR A 264 -9.35 5.25 0.41
CA TYR A 264 -8.00 5.73 0.16
C TYR A 264 -6.98 4.60 0.38
N GLY A 265 -6.02 4.49 -0.54
CA GLY A 265 -4.85 3.63 -0.38
C GLY A 265 -5.14 2.15 -0.62
N HIS A 266 -6.05 1.82 -1.55
CA HIS A 266 -6.12 0.47 -2.10
C HIS A 266 -4.79 0.08 -2.72
N ASP A 267 -4.12 1.01 -3.36
CA ASP A 267 -2.75 0.91 -3.82
C ASP A 267 -1.79 1.12 -2.64
N ASP A 268 -1.05 0.10 -2.11
CA ASP A 268 -1.17 -1.32 -2.46
C ASP A 268 -1.68 -2.16 -1.26
N ARG A 269 -2.50 -1.55 -0.38
CA ARG A 269 -3.06 -2.26 0.78
C ARG A 269 -4.02 -3.37 0.39
N VAL A 270 -4.60 -3.29 -0.81
CA VAL A 270 -5.47 -4.34 -1.34
C VAL A 270 -4.72 -5.63 -1.68
N CYS A 271 -3.40 -5.56 -1.88
CA CYS A 271 -2.55 -6.73 -2.07
C CYS A 271 -1.80 -7.07 -0.78
N SER A 272 -1.30 -6.09 -0.03
CA SER A 272 -0.57 -6.31 1.22
C SER A 272 -1.41 -6.98 2.31
N TYR A 273 -2.68 -6.59 2.45
CA TYR A 273 -3.60 -7.20 3.42
C TYR A 273 -3.88 -8.69 3.13
N PRO A 274 -4.30 -9.10 1.92
CA PRO A 274 -4.50 -10.51 1.63
C PRO A 274 -3.21 -11.33 1.62
N ALA A 275 -2.06 -10.75 1.22
CA ALA A 275 -0.78 -11.43 1.32
C ALA A 275 -0.41 -11.80 2.76
N ALA A 276 -0.64 -10.89 3.71
CA ALA A 276 -0.39 -11.13 5.12
C ALA A 276 -1.43 -12.07 5.74
N THR A 277 -2.72 -11.81 5.54
CA THR A 277 -3.79 -12.58 6.18
C THR A 277 -3.87 -14.03 5.70
N SER A 278 -3.57 -14.29 4.43
CA SER A 278 -3.48 -15.67 3.93
C SER A 278 -2.31 -16.46 4.54
N LEU A 279 -1.21 -15.77 4.91
CA LEU A 279 -0.11 -16.38 5.65
C LEU A 279 -0.52 -16.64 7.12
N PHE A 280 -1.30 -15.74 7.75
CA PHE A 280 -1.80 -15.93 9.11
C PHE A 280 -2.69 -17.17 9.23
N ASP A 281 -3.51 -17.41 8.21
CA ASP A 281 -4.51 -18.48 8.18
C ASP A 281 -3.94 -19.85 7.78
N LEU A 282 -2.61 -19.99 7.65
CA LEU A 282 -2.01 -21.30 7.51
C LEU A 282 -2.18 -22.10 8.81
N THR A 283 -3.01 -23.14 8.73
CA THR A 283 -3.32 -24.03 9.87
C THR A 283 -2.33 -25.18 10.00
N GLU A 284 -1.71 -25.57 8.91
CA GLU A 284 -0.69 -26.63 8.85
C GLU A 284 0.68 -26.00 8.54
N THR A 285 1.74 -26.66 9.01
CA THR A 285 3.11 -26.27 8.64
C THR A 285 3.30 -26.46 7.14
N PRO A 286 3.58 -25.42 6.37
CA PRO A 286 3.74 -25.54 4.92
C PRO A 286 4.97 -26.37 4.57
N GLU A 287 5.00 -26.91 3.35
CA GLU A 287 6.15 -27.64 2.85
C GLU A 287 7.37 -26.74 2.73
N HIS A 288 7.26 -25.63 2.02
CA HIS A 288 8.27 -24.57 1.94
C HIS A 288 7.97 -23.46 2.95
N THR A 289 9.00 -22.77 3.41
CA THR A 289 8.83 -21.57 4.25
C THR A 289 8.03 -20.53 3.46
N GLY A 290 6.89 -20.09 4.01
CA GLY A 290 6.11 -18.97 3.49
C GLY A 290 6.66 -17.66 4.04
N VAL A 291 6.95 -16.68 3.18
CA VAL A 291 7.43 -15.35 3.56
C VAL A 291 6.53 -14.28 2.98
N CYS A 292 6.12 -13.31 3.81
CA CYS A 292 5.42 -12.11 3.36
C CYS A 292 6.30 -10.89 3.66
N LEU A 293 6.68 -10.17 2.61
CA LEU A 293 7.52 -8.98 2.66
C LEU A 293 6.67 -7.75 2.34
N LEU A 294 6.52 -6.85 3.30
CA LEU A 294 5.78 -5.61 3.14
C LEU A 294 6.72 -4.42 3.32
N VAL A 295 6.91 -3.66 2.26
CA VAL A 295 7.91 -2.59 2.17
C VAL A 295 7.27 -1.21 2.10
N ASP A 296 8.10 -0.17 2.16
CA ASP A 296 7.77 1.24 2.03
C ASP A 296 8.40 1.81 0.76
N LYS A 297 7.96 3.00 0.33
CA LYS A 297 8.58 3.84 -0.70
C LYS A 297 8.47 3.32 -2.14
N GLU A 298 7.59 2.38 -2.43
CA GLU A 298 7.35 1.96 -3.81
C GLU A 298 6.98 3.17 -4.67
N GLU A 299 6.06 3.99 -4.19
CA GLU A 299 5.47 5.16 -4.84
C GLU A 299 6.47 6.26 -5.22
N ILE A 300 7.68 6.20 -4.67
CA ILE A 300 8.77 7.15 -4.94
C ILE A 300 10.06 6.47 -5.41
N GLY A 301 9.97 5.23 -5.92
CA GLY A 301 11.05 4.51 -6.58
C GLY A 301 11.79 3.49 -5.72
N SER A 302 11.26 3.09 -4.57
CA SER A 302 11.80 2.02 -3.70
C SER A 302 13.20 2.29 -3.11
N ASP A 303 13.70 3.51 -3.19
CA ASP A 303 15.00 3.90 -2.63
C ASP A 303 14.97 4.10 -1.11
N GLY A 304 16.15 4.00 -0.48
CA GLY A 304 16.34 4.25 0.95
C GLY A 304 16.10 3.02 1.83
N VAL A 305 16.33 3.19 3.14
CA VAL A 305 16.50 2.07 4.11
C VAL A 305 15.22 1.27 4.40
N THR A 306 14.07 1.72 3.96
CA THR A 306 12.78 1.05 4.14
C THR A 306 12.17 0.58 2.81
N GLY A 307 12.71 1.05 1.67
CA GLY A 307 12.28 0.62 0.33
C GLY A 307 12.86 -0.74 -0.07
N MET A 308 12.32 -1.30 -1.15
CA MET A 308 12.71 -2.63 -1.65
C MET A 308 14.17 -2.71 -2.11
N GLN A 309 14.78 -1.59 -2.50
CA GLN A 309 16.19 -1.54 -2.89
C GLN A 309 17.17 -1.63 -1.70
N SER A 310 16.69 -1.52 -0.46
CA SER A 310 17.52 -1.70 0.72
C SER A 310 17.91 -3.16 0.94
N HIS A 311 19.00 -3.38 1.68
CA HIS A 311 19.40 -4.73 2.12
C HIS A 311 18.60 -5.26 3.33
N ALA A 312 17.48 -4.65 3.71
CA ALA A 312 16.72 -5.09 4.88
C ALA A 312 16.14 -6.50 4.68
N PHE A 313 15.61 -6.78 3.48
CA PHE A 313 15.13 -8.11 3.11
C PHE A 313 16.28 -9.13 3.04
N ASP A 314 17.38 -8.78 2.37
CA ASP A 314 18.56 -9.66 2.28
C ASP A 314 19.09 -10.03 3.67
N THR A 315 19.11 -9.05 4.60
CA THR A 315 19.55 -9.28 5.99
C THR A 315 18.60 -10.22 6.74
N PHE A 316 17.27 -10.05 6.55
CA PHE A 316 16.27 -10.93 7.17
C PHE A 316 16.43 -12.37 6.67
N MET A 317 16.51 -12.57 5.36
CA MET A 317 16.67 -13.88 4.75
C MET A 317 18.03 -14.52 5.09
N ALA A 318 19.12 -13.74 5.11
CA ALA A 318 20.42 -14.23 5.52
C ALA A 318 20.46 -14.71 6.99
N ASP A 319 19.72 -14.03 7.87
CA ASP A 319 19.58 -14.47 9.27
C ASP A 319 18.78 -15.79 9.37
N LEU A 320 17.71 -15.96 8.58
CA LEU A 320 16.95 -17.22 8.49
C LEU A 320 17.81 -18.36 7.92
N CYS A 321 18.53 -18.12 6.83
CA CYS A 321 19.42 -19.09 6.20
C CYS A 321 20.53 -19.54 7.16
N ARG A 322 21.13 -18.60 7.90
CA ARG A 322 22.15 -18.91 8.91
C ARG A 322 21.64 -19.83 10.01
N ALA A 323 20.38 -19.68 10.42
CA ALA A 323 19.76 -20.54 11.44
C ALA A 323 19.61 -22.00 10.98
N GLN A 324 19.71 -22.27 9.66
CA GLN A 324 19.64 -23.60 9.06
C GLN A 324 20.96 -24.04 8.37
N ASP A 325 22.04 -23.27 8.49
CA ASP A 325 23.33 -23.51 7.80
C ASP A 325 23.19 -23.57 6.26
N VAL A 326 22.39 -22.67 5.68
CA VAL A 326 22.12 -22.54 4.25
C VAL A 326 22.74 -21.25 3.72
N LEU A 327 23.22 -21.26 2.47
CA LEU A 327 23.68 -20.06 1.78
C LEU A 327 22.48 -19.24 1.28
N LEU A 328 22.57 -17.91 1.40
CA LEU A 328 21.49 -17.03 0.93
C LEU A 328 21.26 -17.15 -0.56
N ASP A 329 22.32 -17.28 -1.35
CA ASP A 329 22.26 -17.38 -2.80
C ASP A 329 21.53 -18.65 -3.24
N GLU A 330 21.79 -19.77 -2.56
CA GLU A 330 21.09 -21.04 -2.79
C GLU A 330 19.59 -20.93 -2.46
N CYS A 331 19.26 -20.27 -1.36
CA CYS A 331 17.86 -20.00 -1.01
C CYS A 331 17.16 -19.15 -2.06
N PHE A 332 17.78 -18.06 -2.50
CA PHE A 332 17.17 -17.14 -3.46
C PHE A 332 16.97 -17.79 -4.83
N GLU A 333 17.94 -18.53 -5.34
CA GLU A 333 17.87 -19.21 -6.64
C GLU A 333 16.70 -20.21 -6.72
N ASN A 334 16.36 -20.86 -5.60
CA ASN A 334 15.28 -21.83 -5.52
C ASN A 334 13.94 -21.24 -5.05
N SER A 335 13.91 -19.93 -4.79
CA SER A 335 12.70 -19.23 -4.32
C SER A 335 11.80 -18.78 -5.44
N VAL A 336 10.51 -18.71 -5.13
CA VAL A 336 9.47 -18.19 -6.03
C VAL A 336 8.73 -17.05 -5.35
N CYS A 337 8.47 -15.98 -6.10
CA CYS A 337 7.79 -14.79 -5.60
C CYS A 337 6.53 -14.44 -6.42
N LEU A 338 5.43 -14.20 -5.73
CA LEU A 338 4.33 -13.38 -6.24
C LEU A 338 4.55 -11.94 -5.74
N SER A 339 5.01 -11.07 -6.63
CA SER A 339 5.07 -9.64 -6.40
C SER A 339 3.65 -9.11 -6.46
N ALA A 340 3.11 -8.76 -5.30
CA ALA A 340 1.77 -8.28 -5.18
C ALA A 340 1.77 -6.76 -5.36
N ASP A 341 1.11 -6.30 -6.41
CA ASP A 341 0.91 -4.89 -6.70
C ASP A 341 -0.37 -4.74 -7.52
N VAL A 342 -1.09 -3.66 -7.31
CA VAL A 342 -2.34 -3.40 -8.04
C VAL A 342 -2.11 -3.36 -9.54
N CYS A 343 -3.14 -3.69 -10.30
CA CYS A 343 -3.16 -3.44 -11.74
C CYS A 343 -4.34 -2.54 -12.12
N ASN A 344 -4.25 -1.90 -13.28
CA ASN A 344 -5.34 -1.07 -13.77
C ASN A 344 -6.56 -1.93 -14.12
N ALA A 345 -7.72 -1.61 -13.55
CA ALA A 345 -8.99 -2.13 -14.04
C ALA A 345 -9.42 -1.37 -15.30
N PHE A 346 -9.86 -2.08 -16.33
CA PHE A 346 -10.48 -1.47 -17.49
C PHE A 346 -11.66 -0.59 -17.08
N ASP A 347 -11.57 0.71 -17.33
CA ASP A 347 -12.65 1.67 -17.07
C ASP A 347 -13.36 2.02 -18.39
N PRO A 348 -14.65 1.70 -18.52
CA PRO A 348 -15.44 2.04 -19.71
C PRO A 348 -15.58 3.54 -19.98
N ASN A 349 -15.32 4.41 -18.99
CA ASN A 349 -15.30 5.86 -19.18
C ASN A 349 -14.04 6.35 -19.92
N TYR A 350 -12.97 5.55 -19.93
CA TYR A 350 -11.67 5.89 -20.53
C TYR A 350 -11.13 4.75 -21.41
N PRO A 351 -11.93 4.27 -22.39
CA PRO A 351 -11.54 3.09 -23.19
C PRO A 351 -10.33 3.33 -24.10
N GLU A 352 -10.00 4.59 -24.37
CA GLU A 352 -8.92 5.00 -25.27
C GLU A 352 -7.52 4.74 -24.71
N VAL A 353 -7.34 4.61 -23.39
CA VAL A 353 -6.06 4.33 -22.74
C VAL A 353 -5.81 2.85 -22.50
N SER A 354 -6.79 2.00 -22.75
CA SER A 354 -6.79 0.58 -22.40
C SER A 354 -6.60 -0.32 -23.63
N GLU A 355 -5.99 -1.51 -23.43
CA GLU A 355 -5.96 -2.61 -24.37
C GLU A 355 -6.94 -3.70 -23.89
N LYS A 356 -8.12 -3.75 -24.51
CA LYS A 356 -9.28 -4.53 -24.05
C LYS A 356 -9.08 -6.03 -23.88
N ARG A 357 -8.09 -6.62 -24.58
CA ARG A 357 -7.83 -8.06 -24.51
C ARG A 357 -6.97 -8.44 -23.32
N ASN A 358 -6.04 -7.56 -22.92
CA ASN A 358 -5.04 -7.86 -21.92
C ASN A 358 -5.25 -7.12 -20.60
N ASP A 359 -5.86 -5.93 -20.61
CA ASP A 359 -6.15 -5.19 -19.37
C ASP A 359 -7.09 -5.98 -18.47
N ALA A 360 -6.85 -5.94 -17.17
CA ALA A 360 -7.69 -6.59 -16.17
C ALA A 360 -9.08 -5.93 -16.09
N ARG A 361 -10.07 -6.69 -15.63
CA ARG A 361 -11.45 -6.22 -15.44
C ARG A 361 -11.89 -6.46 -14.02
N ALA A 362 -12.66 -5.56 -13.46
CA ALA A 362 -13.29 -5.76 -12.17
C ALA A 362 -14.24 -6.97 -12.19
N ASN A 363 -14.32 -7.69 -11.08
CA ASN A 363 -15.11 -8.90 -10.89
C ASN A 363 -14.71 -10.09 -11.82
N CYS A 364 -13.49 -10.08 -12.32
CA CYS A 364 -12.94 -11.20 -13.10
C CYS A 364 -11.85 -11.95 -12.35
N GLY A 365 -11.60 -11.61 -11.11
CA GLY A 365 -10.70 -12.29 -10.20
C GLY A 365 -9.30 -11.70 -10.13
N PHE A 366 -8.42 -12.42 -9.45
CA PHE A 366 -7.04 -12.07 -9.20
C PHE A 366 -6.24 -11.95 -10.51
N ALA A 367 -5.53 -10.85 -10.73
CA ALA A 367 -4.84 -10.61 -12.00
C ALA A 367 -3.38 -11.09 -11.92
N LEU A 368 -3.00 -11.97 -12.87
CA LEU A 368 -1.63 -12.42 -13.06
C LEU A 368 -0.99 -11.62 -14.19
N VAL A 369 0.04 -10.84 -13.88
CA VAL A 369 0.68 -9.89 -14.79
C VAL A 369 2.08 -10.36 -15.16
N LYS A 370 2.24 -10.85 -16.40
CA LYS A 370 3.50 -11.43 -16.86
C LYS A 370 4.66 -10.42 -16.87
N TYR A 371 4.35 -9.18 -17.17
CA TYR A 371 5.31 -8.05 -17.18
C TYR A 371 4.57 -6.74 -16.93
N THR A 372 5.28 -5.81 -16.32
CA THR A 372 4.92 -4.41 -16.16
C THR A 372 5.85 -3.54 -17.02
N GLY A 373 6.24 -2.36 -16.58
CA GLY A 373 7.18 -1.49 -17.29
C GLY A 373 6.53 -0.66 -18.37
N ALA A 374 7.30 0.26 -18.94
CA ALA A 374 6.82 1.22 -19.91
C ALA A 374 7.43 0.97 -21.31
N ARG A 375 6.73 1.40 -22.35
CA ARG A 375 7.18 1.33 -23.74
C ARG A 375 7.64 -0.09 -24.14
N GLY A 376 8.93 -0.30 -24.42
CA GLY A 376 9.52 -1.60 -24.75
C GLY A 376 9.81 -2.47 -23.52
N LYS A 377 8.92 -2.53 -22.53
CA LYS A 377 9.06 -3.27 -21.24
C LYS A 377 10.25 -2.79 -20.40
N SER A 378 10.55 -1.49 -20.44
CA SER A 378 11.63 -0.91 -19.64
C SER A 378 11.24 -0.84 -18.18
N GLY A 379 12.15 -1.21 -17.27
CA GLY A 379 11.93 -1.15 -15.81
C GLY A 379 10.97 -2.23 -15.29
N THR A 380 11.02 -3.43 -15.84
CA THR A 380 10.16 -4.55 -15.44
C THR A 380 10.96 -5.85 -15.25
N SER A 381 10.36 -6.78 -14.50
CA SER A 381 10.67 -8.21 -14.57
C SER A 381 9.69 -8.86 -15.56
N ASP A 382 10.18 -9.46 -16.64
CA ASP A 382 9.34 -10.24 -17.58
C ASP A 382 9.39 -11.72 -17.17
N ALA A 383 8.37 -12.19 -16.47
CA ALA A 383 8.32 -13.54 -15.93
C ALA A 383 8.48 -14.62 -17.01
N THR A 384 9.18 -15.71 -16.68
CA THR A 384 9.38 -16.83 -17.58
C THR A 384 8.08 -17.55 -17.91
N ALA A 385 8.03 -18.26 -19.03
CA ALA A 385 6.85 -19.05 -19.43
C ALA A 385 6.60 -20.19 -18.44
N GLU A 386 7.67 -20.78 -17.92
CA GLU A 386 7.63 -21.86 -16.94
C GLU A 386 7.00 -21.42 -15.63
N LEU A 387 7.42 -20.26 -15.10
CA LEU A 387 6.83 -19.68 -13.88
C LEU A 387 5.35 -19.35 -14.11
N MET A 388 5.01 -18.72 -15.23
CA MET A 388 3.61 -18.43 -15.57
C MET A 388 2.76 -19.69 -15.60
N ALA A 389 3.27 -20.78 -16.19
CA ALA A 389 2.57 -22.07 -16.25
C ALA A 389 2.39 -22.67 -14.85
N ARG A 390 3.43 -22.61 -13.99
CA ARG A 390 3.37 -23.09 -12.61
C ARG A 390 2.28 -22.36 -11.82
N ILE A 391 2.28 -21.02 -11.81
CA ILE A 391 1.30 -20.24 -11.06
C ILE A 391 -0.13 -20.48 -11.57
N ARG A 392 -0.32 -20.58 -12.89
CA ARG A 392 -1.62 -20.97 -13.46
C ARG A 392 -2.10 -22.33 -12.95
N CYS A 393 -1.22 -23.33 -12.93
CA CYS A 393 -1.56 -24.66 -12.42
C CYS A 393 -1.96 -24.61 -10.93
N ILE A 394 -1.26 -23.82 -10.10
CA ILE A 394 -1.61 -23.63 -8.68
C ILE A 394 -3.02 -23.03 -8.56
N PHE A 395 -3.29 -21.95 -9.29
CA PHE A 395 -4.57 -21.25 -9.22
C PHE A 395 -5.72 -22.12 -9.76
N ASP A 396 -5.53 -22.79 -10.90
CA ASP A 396 -6.54 -23.67 -11.48
C ASP A 396 -6.86 -24.84 -10.56
N LYS A 397 -5.84 -25.50 -9.98
CA LYS A 397 -5.99 -26.59 -9.01
C LYS A 397 -6.75 -26.16 -7.74
N ALA A 398 -6.50 -24.94 -7.28
CA ALA A 398 -7.16 -24.38 -6.10
C ALA A 398 -8.54 -23.75 -6.39
N GLY A 399 -8.99 -23.75 -7.65
CA GLY A 399 -10.26 -23.14 -8.04
C GLY A 399 -10.29 -21.62 -7.93
N ILE A 400 -9.12 -20.96 -8.00
CA ILE A 400 -9.03 -19.51 -7.96
C ILE A 400 -9.63 -18.92 -9.23
N ILE A 401 -10.46 -17.89 -9.09
CA ILE A 401 -10.89 -17.08 -10.21
C ILE A 401 -9.80 -16.06 -10.48
N TRP A 402 -9.16 -16.19 -11.64
CA TRP A 402 -8.01 -15.36 -12.02
C TRP A 402 -8.10 -14.92 -13.48
N GLN A 403 -7.35 -13.88 -13.81
CA GLN A 403 -7.27 -13.29 -15.14
C GLN A 403 -5.86 -12.81 -15.43
N THR A 404 -5.56 -12.47 -16.70
CA THR A 404 -4.34 -11.69 -17.02
C THR A 404 -4.59 -10.20 -16.86
N GLY A 405 -3.55 -9.44 -16.53
CA GLY A 405 -3.57 -7.98 -16.43
C GLY A 405 -2.42 -7.33 -17.19
N GLN A 406 -2.60 -6.07 -17.59
CA GLN A 406 -1.57 -5.16 -18.09
C GLN A 406 -1.96 -3.73 -17.71
N LEU A 407 -1.01 -2.81 -17.74
CA LEU A 407 -1.24 -1.40 -17.44
C LEU A 407 -1.40 -0.59 -18.74
N GLY A 408 -2.58 -0.67 -19.35
CA GLY A 408 -2.96 0.15 -20.49
C GLY A 408 -2.28 -0.20 -21.81
N ARG A 409 -2.38 0.72 -22.78
CA ARG A 409 -1.80 0.57 -24.11
C ARG A 409 -0.30 0.72 -24.12
N VAL A 410 0.37 -0.02 -25.02
CA VAL A 410 1.78 0.22 -25.37
C VAL A 410 2.00 1.70 -25.70
N ASP A 411 3.09 2.27 -25.23
CA ASP A 411 3.51 3.68 -25.34
C ASP A 411 2.72 4.68 -24.43
N GLN A 412 1.59 4.30 -23.86
CA GLN A 412 0.78 5.18 -23.00
C GLN A 412 0.76 4.70 -21.55
N GLY A 413 0.81 3.39 -21.32
CA GLY A 413 0.80 2.77 -20.01
C GLY A 413 2.16 2.22 -19.60
N GLY A 414 2.20 1.61 -18.44
CA GLY A 414 3.35 0.96 -17.85
C GLY A 414 3.87 1.67 -16.62
N GLY A 415 4.37 0.88 -15.69
CA GLY A 415 5.01 1.29 -14.44
C GLY A 415 5.91 0.17 -13.94
N GLY A 416 6.85 0.48 -13.03
CA GLY A 416 7.63 -0.52 -12.31
C GLY A 416 6.84 -1.03 -11.09
N THR A 417 7.27 -2.16 -10.56
CA THR A 417 6.81 -2.75 -9.31
C THR A 417 8.01 -3.24 -8.53
N VAL A 418 7.81 -3.69 -7.28
CA VAL A 418 8.90 -4.29 -6.49
C VAL A 418 9.46 -5.59 -7.10
N ALA A 419 8.74 -6.20 -8.06
CA ALA A 419 9.14 -7.45 -8.73
C ALA A 419 10.54 -7.39 -9.34
N MET A 420 10.89 -6.29 -10.00
CA MET A 420 12.20 -6.11 -10.63
C MET A 420 13.35 -6.29 -9.63
N TYR A 421 13.20 -5.77 -8.43
CA TYR A 421 14.24 -5.82 -7.40
C TYR A 421 14.41 -7.23 -6.82
N LEU A 422 13.33 -8.00 -6.77
CA LEU A 422 13.36 -9.40 -6.32
C LEU A 422 13.93 -10.31 -7.41
N ALA A 423 13.52 -10.12 -8.66
CA ALA A 423 14.08 -10.84 -9.80
C ALA A 423 15.60 -10.59 -9.95
N ASN A 424 16.08 -9.37 -9.69
CA ASN A 424 17.50 -9.03 -9.70
C ASN A 424 18.31 -9.73 -8.58
N ARG A 425 17.63 -10.30 -7.57
CA ARG A 425 18.22 -11.17 -6.55
C ARG A 425 18.22 -12.65 -6.91
N ASN A 426 17.96 -12.97 -8.17
CA ASN A 426 17.84 -14.34 -8.70
C ASN A 426 16.65 -15.14 -8.13
N ILE A 427 15.55 -14.45 -7.80
CA ILE A 427 14.29 -15.07 -7.35
C ILE A 427 13.33 -15.12 -8.54
N ASP A 428 12.77 -16.29 -8.86
CA ASP A 428 11.73 -16.42 -9.87
C ASP A 428 10.50 -15.60 -9.47
N THR A 429 10.23 -14.49 -10.19
CA THR A 429 9.23 -13.49 -9.76
C THR A 429 8.23 -13.20 -10.87
N VAL A 430 6.94 -13.12 -10.49
CA VAL A 430 5.83 -12.67 -11.33
C VAL A 430 4.92 -11.75 -10.55
N ASP A 431 4.39 -10.72 -11.21
CA ASP A 431 3.40 -9.81 -10.62
C ASP A 431 2.01 -10.46 -10.55
N ALA A 432 1.34 -10.29 -9.43
CA ALA A 432 -0.03 -10.77 -9.23
C ALA A 432 -0.78 -9.83 -8.27
N GLY A 433 -1.87 -9.20 -8.72
CA GLY A 433 -2.54 -8.18 -7.93
C GLY A 433 -4.02 -8.00 -8.20
N VAL A 434 -4.61 -7.03 -7.52
CA VAL A 434 -6.03 -6.70 -7.61
C VAL A 434 -6.25 -5.56 -8.60
N PRO A 435 -7.24 -5.68 -9.51
CA PRO A 435 -7.60 -4.59 -10.42
C PRO A 435 -8.22 -3.41 -9.66
N VAL A 436 -7.69 -2.19 -9.87
CA VAL A 436 -8.11 -0.96 -9.20
C VAL A 436 -8.62 0.06 -10.23
N LEU A 437 -9.74 0.71 -9.91
CA LEU A 437 -10.25 1.90 -10.60
C LEU A 437 -9.81 3.16 -9.85
N SER A 438 -9.50 4.22 -10.59
CA SER A 438 -9.04 5.50 -10.02
C SER A 438 -7.77 5.39 -9.18
N MET A 439 -6.84 4.52 -9.56
CA MET A 439 -5.53 4.35 -8.93
C MET A 439 -4.85 5.70 -8.67
N HIS A 440 -4.21 5.86 -7.49
CA HIS A 440 -3.59 7.10 -6.98
C HIS A 440 -4.55 8.27 -6.70
N ALA A 441 -5.86 8.09 -6.87
CA ALA A 441 -6.81 9.11 -6.42
C ALA A 441 -6.98 9.09 -4.89
N PRO A 442 -7.45 10.19 -4.28
CA PRO A 442 -7.84 10.19 -2.86
C PRO A 442 -8.92 9.17 -2.52
N PHE A 443 -9.67 8.69 -3.52
CA PHE A 443 -10.71 7.69 -3.39
C PHE A 443 -10.65 6.72 -4.57
N GLU A 444 -10.15 5.52 -4.30
CA GLU A 444 -9.98 4.44 -5.26
C GLU A 444 -11.09 3.41 -5.10
N CYS A 445 -11.28 2.53 -6.09
CA CYS A 445 -12.35 1.53 -6.08
C CYS A 445 -11.84 0.15 -6.50
N ILE A 446 -12.17 -0.89 -5.71
CA ILE A 446 -11.87 -2.30 -6.03
C ILE A 446 -13.12 -3.17 -5.93
N ALA A 447 -13.15 -4.27 -6.69
CA ALA A 447 -14.20 -5.26 -6.55
C ALA A 447 -13.92 -6.21 -5.37
N LYS A 448 -14.93 -6.46 -4.53
CA LYS A 448 -14.83 -7.36 -3.37
C LYS A 448 -14.48 -8.79 -3.78
N LEU A 449 -14.97 -9.24 -4.94
CA LEU A 449 -14.65 -10.55 -5.51
C LEU A 449 -13.15 -10.68 -5.78
N ASP A 450 -12.55 -9.68 -6.41
CA ASP A 450 -11.15 -9.71 -6.81
C ASP A 450 -10.23 -9.70 -5.59
N LEU A 451 -10.56 -8.91 -4.57
CA LEU A 451 -9.89 -8.91 -3.26
C LEU A 451 -9.92 -10.31 -2.60
N TYR A 452 -11.09 -10.95 -2.56
CA TYR A 452 -11.22 -12.28 -1.94
C TYR A 452 -10.48 -13.36 -2.73
N MET A 453 -10.47 -13.26 -4.07
CA MET A 453 -9.68 -14.18 -4.91
C MET A 453 -8.18 -13.96 -4.75
N ALA A 454 -7.71 -12.75 -4.47
CA ALA A 454 -6.31 -12.50 -4.11
C ALA A 454 -5.95 -13.20 -2.79
N TYR A 455 -6.78 -13.09 -1.75
CA TYR A 455 -6.58 -13.82 -0.49
C TYR A 455 -6.49 -15.33 -0.70
N LYS A 456 -7.43 -15.91 -1.45
CA LYS A 456 -7.39 -17.35 -1.79
C LYS A 456 -6.16 -17.72 -2.63
N GLY A 457 -5.78 -16.86 -3.57
CA GLY A 457 -4.64 -17.06 -4.47
C GLY A 457 -3.31 -17.08 -3.74
N PHE A 458 -3.07 -16.11 -2.84
CA PHE A 458 -1.88 -16.13 -1.99
C PHE A 458 -1.86 -17.34 -1.04
N GLY A 459 -3.01 -17.69 -0.45
CA GLY A 459 -3.11 -18.88 0.39
C GLY A 459 -2.82 -20.18 -0.35
N ALA A 460 -3.25 -20.30 -1.61
CA ALA A 460 -2.91 -21.44 -2.46
C ALA A 460 -1.42 -21.49 -2.81
N PHE A 461 -0.81 -20.34 -3.07
CA PHE A 461 0.61 -20.22 -3.36
C PHE A 461 1.50 -20.59 -2.17
N TYR A 462 1.17 -20.17 -0.95
CA TYR A 462 1.92 -20.56 0.24
C TYR A 462 1.88 -22.07 0.55
N LYS A 463 0.88 -22.76 0.04
CA LYS A 463 0.69 -24.22 0.24
C LYS A 463 1.33 -25.09 -0.85
N ASP A 464 1.90 -24.47 -1.94
CA ASP A 464 2.56 -25.16 -3.05
C ASP A 464 3.98 -25.69 -2.70
#